data_578c006bcb1c23e8a0412d0aadb94df9
#
_entry.id   578c006bcb1c23e8a0412d0aadb94df9
#
_cell.length_a   1.000
_cell.length_b   1.000
_cell.length_c   1.000
_cell.angle_alpha   90.00
_cell.angle_beta   90.00
_cell.angle_gamma   90.00
#
_symmetry.space_group_name_H-M   'P 1'
#
loop_
_entity.id
_entity.type
_entity.pdbx_description
1 polymer ?
#
loop_
_entity_poly.entity_id
_entity_poly.type
_entity_poly.pdbx_seq_one_letter_code
_entity_poly.pdbx_strand_id
1 'polypeptide(L)'
;MQRWRRVLVLIAGISALSAASVHGTSLEDSKAAFARRQDTMKRMGRPLYLDIGRVVRGKAPLGPDTVGAAETVASLAATLNRALFASGSNVPESKMKPEIFAAGGHVEQLIAEVQSAAGKLVPAVKTGDQAAITAAYTAVADACNACHTEFRKEE
;
A
#
# COMPACT_ATOMS: atom_id res chain seq x y z
N MET A 1 -58.42 -4.52 -54.97
CA MET A 1 -57.03 -4.33 -55.52
C MET A 1 -56.34 -3.30 -54.65
N GLN A 2 -55.57 -3.74 -53.69
CA GLN A 2 -54.92 -2.86 -52.71
C GLN A 2 -53.39 -3.09 -52.71
N ARG A 3 -52.67 -2.11 -53.27
CA ARG A 3 -51.20 -2.16 -53.47
C ARG A 3 -50.51 -1.77 -52.15
N TRP A 4 -49.87 -2.71 -51.51
CA TRP A 4 -49.03 -2.46 -50.36
C TRP A 4 -47.66 -1.89 -50.77
N ARG A 5 -47.40 -0.63 -50.40
CA ARG A 5 -46.10 0.03 -50.57
C ARG A 5 -45.21 -0.41 -49.38
N ARG A 6 -44.17 -1.20 -49.67
CA ARG A 6 -43.15 -1.54 -48.73
C ARG A 6 -42.26 -0.32 -48.52
N VAL A 7 -42.27 0.26 -47.31
CA VAL A 7 -41.33 1.29 -46.90
C VAL A 7 -40.11 0.57 -46.31
N LEU A 8 -38.99 0.63 -47.01
CA LEU A 8 -37.68 0.20 -46.51
C LEU A 8 -37.12 1.32 -45.60
N VAL A 9 -37.09 1.07 -44.29
CA VAL A 9 -36.39 1.94 -43.33
C VAL A 9 -34.94 1.47 -43.25
N LEU A 10 -34.03 2.22 -43.84
CA LEU A 10 -32.59 2.05 -43.67
C LEU A 10 -32.18 2.63 -42.32
N ILE A 11 -31.91 1.75 -41.35
CA ILE A 11 -31.32 2.12 -40.10
C ILE A 11 -29.81 2.21 -40.30
N ALA A 12 -29.29 3.43 -40.45
CA ALA A 12 -27.85 3.71 -40.45
C ALA A 12 -27.34 3.55 -39.00
N GLY A 13 -26.69 2.42 -38.72
CA GLY A 13 -26.02 2.18 -37.44
C GLY A 13 -24.78 3.07 -37.33
N ILE A 14 -24.85 4.10 -36.49
CA ILE A 14 -23.67 4.88 -36.10
C ILE A 14 -22.93 4.08 -35.04
N SER A 15 -21.89 3.35 -35.45
CA SER A 15 -20.94 2.74 -34.52
C SER A 15 -20.08 3.85 -33.91
N ALA A 16 -20.44 4.30 -32.72
CA ALA A 16 -19.56 5.16 -31.92
C ALA A 16 -18.38 4.33 -31.44
N LEU A 17 -17.23 4.46 -32.09
CA LEU A 17 -15.96 4.03 -31.52
C LEU A 17 -15.68 4.88 -30.25
N SER A 18 -15.96 4.32 -29.09
CA SER A 18 -15.47 4.88 -27.83
C SER A 18 -13.97 4.70 -27.80
N ALA A 19 -13.22 5.74 -28.16
CA ALA A 19 -11.80 5.80 -27.91
C ALA A 19 -11.61 5.82 -26.37
N ALA A 20 -11.22 4.69 -25.81
CA ALA A 20 -10.75 4.63 -24.42
C ALA A 20 -9.50 5.52 -24.35
N SER A 21 -9.66 6.72 -23.81
CA SER A 21 -8.53 7.62 -23.54
C SER A 21 -7.62 6.91 -22.53
N VAL A 22 -6.47 6.45 -22.99
CA VAL A 22 -5.38 6.03 -22.12
C VAL A 22 -4.89 7.30 -21.44
N HIS A 23 -5.45 7.60 -20.27
CA HIS A 23 -4.95 8.69 -19.43
C HIS A 23 -3.58 8.25 -18.90
N GLY A 24 -2.52 8.70 -19.53
CA GLY A 24 -1.18 8.65 -18.93
C GLY A 24 -1.25 9.34 -17.56
N THR A 25 -0.63 8.73 -16.55
CA THR A 25 -0.57 9.30 -15.20
C THR A 25 0.02 10.72 -15.29
N SER A 26 -0.73 11.72 -14.87
CA SER A 26 -0.24 13.10 -14.88
C SER A 26 0.90 13.27 -13.88
N LEU A 27 1.72 14.31 -14.04
CA LEU A 27 2.76 14.64 -13.06
C LEU A 27 2.16 14.89 -11.66
N GLU A 28 0.98 15.53 -11.62
CA GLU A 28 0.26 15.80 -10.37
C GLU A 28 -0.23 14.50 -9.72
N ASP A 29 -0.75 13.53 -10.49
CA ASP A 29 -1.13 12.22 -9.97
C ASP A 29 0.08 11.45 -9.44
N SER A 30 1.23 11.55 -10.12
CA SER A 30 2.49 10.94 -9.69
C SER A 30 2.99 11.53 -8.37
N LYS A 31 2.97 12.84 -8.22
CA LYS A 31 3.32 13.53 -6.97
C LYS A 31 2.35 13.19 -5.84
N ALA A 32 1.05 13.16 -6.11
CA ALA A 32 0.05 12.78 -5.13
C ALA A 32 0.22 11.32 -4.66
N ALA A 33 0.52 10.39 -5.55
CA ALA A 33 0.82 9.00 -5.20
C ALA A 33 2.11 8.89 -4.36
N PHE A 34 3.16 9.64 -4.72
CA PHE A 34 4.39 9.72 -3.94
C PHE A 34 4.13 10.27 -2.53
N ALA A 35 3.39 11.36 -2.40
CA ALA A 35 3.07 11.97 -1.10
C ALA A 35 2.27 11.01 -0.21
N ARG A 36 1.26 10.34 -0.75
CA ARG A 36 0.47 9.33 -0.02
C ARG A 36 1.34 8.17 0.47
N ARG A 37 2.19 7.63 -0.41
CA ARG A 37 3.14 6.56 -0.05
C ARG A 37 4.08 7.01 1.07
N GLN A 38 4.69 8.18 0.94
CA GLN A 38 5.60 8.73 1.94
C GLN A 38 4.92 8.95 3.30
N ASP A 39 3.70 9.51 3.30
CA ASP A 39 2.90 9.71 4.52
C ASP A 39 2.57 8.37 5.20
N THR A 40 2.08 7.39 4.44
CA THR A 40 1.77 6.06 4.97
C THR A 40 2.99 5.41 5.61
N MET A 41 4.16 5.45 4.95
CA MET A 41 5.40 4.88 5.50
C MET A 41 5.86 5.59 6.77
N LYS A 42 5.80 6.92 6.82
CA LYS A 42 6.16 7.71 8.03
C LYS A 42 5.22 7.41 9.19
N ARG A 43 3.91 7.43 8.95
CA ARG A 43 2.88 7.22 9.97
C ARG A 43 2.87 5.80 10.50
N MET A 44 3.28 4.81 9.72
CA MET A 44 3.43 3.43 10.16
C MET A 44 4.77 3.19 10.85
N GLY A 45 5.86 3.71 10.28
CA GLY A 45 7.21 3.49 10.80
C GLY A 45 7.47 4.16 12.15
N ARG A 46 6.97 5.39 12.37
CA ARG A 46 7.20 6.10 13.63
C ARG A 46 6.69 5.35 14.86
N PRO A 47 5.41 4.95 14.94
CA PRO A 47 4.93 4.19 16.11
C PRO A 47 5.60 2.82 16.21
N LEU A 48 5.91 2.15 15.11
CA LEU A 48 6.63 0.88 15.15
C LEU A 48 8.01 1.03 15.82
N TYR A 49 8.87 1.90 15.31
CA TYR A 49 10.26 1.96 15.73
C TYR A 49 10.50 2.81 16.99
N LEU A 50 9.73 3.89 17.19
CA LEU A 50 9.91 4.78 18.32
C LEU A 50 9.08 4.37 19.54
N ASP A 51 7.81 3.98 19.35
CA ASP A 51 6.95 3.69 20.48
C ASP A 51 7.08 2.21 20.89
N ILE A 52 6.72 1.27 20.02
CA ILE A 52 6.81 -0.17 20.31
C ILE A 52 8.28 -0.60 20.43
N GLY A 53 9.14 -0.13 19.52
CA GLY A 53 10.56 -0.48 19.53
C GLY A 53 11.30 -0.02 20.78
N ARG A 54 10.85 1.06 21.46
CA ARG A 54 11.42 1.45 22.78
C ARG A 54 11.01 0.48 23.87
N VAL A 55 9.77 -0.01 23.86
CA VAL A 55 9.31 -1.04 24.79
C VAL A 55 10.09 -2.34 24.59
N VAL A 56 10.24 -2.79 23.34
CA VAL A 56 11.02 -3.99 23.00
C VAL A 56 12.47 -3.91 23.49
N ARG A 57 13.08 -2.73 23.41
CA ARG A 57 14.45 -2.48 23.89
C ARG A 57 14.55 -2.14 25.39
N GLY A 58 13.47 -2.26 26.16
CA GLY A 58 13.44 -1.94 27.58
C GLY A 58 13.66 -0.45 27.90
N LYS A 59 13.44 0.46 26.91
CA LYS A 59 13.63 1.91 27.05
C LYS A 59 12.34 2.68 27.34
N ALA A 60 11.22 1.99 27.40
CA ALA A 60 9.92 2.53 27.79
C ALA A 60 9.07 1.41 28.42
N PRO A 61 8.16 1.75 29.37
CA PRO A 61 7.24 0.77 29.90
C PRO A 61 6.17 0.41 28.84
N LEU A 62 5.65 -0.80 28.94
CA LEU A 62 4.45 -1.19 28.23
C LEU A 62 3.23 -0.46 28.82
N GLY A 63 2.38 0.09 27.98
CA GLY A 63 1.20 0.82 28.41
C GLY A 63 0.18 1.06 27.28
N PRO A 64 -0.89 1.83 27.58
CA PRO A 64 -1.94 2.14 26.61
C PRO A 64 -1.42 2.74 25.30
N ASP A 65 -0.40 3.59 25.37
CA ASP A 65 0.23 4.20 24.18
C ASP A 65 0.86 3.14 23.25
N THR A 66 1.40 2.05 23.83
CA THR A 66 1.96 0.93 23.06
C THR A 66 0.85 0.19 22.30
N VAL A 67 -0.32 0.02 22.95
CA VAL A 67 -1.49 -0.58 22.29
C VAL A 67 -1.96 0.31 21.14
N GLY A 68 -2.12 1.61 21.38
CA GLY A 68 -2.50 2.58 20.35
C GLY A 68 -1.51 2.64 19.18
N ALA A 69 -0.20 2.54 19.48
CA ALA A 69 0.84 2.44 18.45
C ALA A 69 0.69 1.16 17.60
N ALA A 70 0.44 0.02 18.24
CA ALA A 70 0.22 -1.24 17.53
C ALA A 70 -1.04 -1.20 16.65
N GLU A 71 -2.14 -0.64 17.15
CA GLU A 71 -3.37 -0.45 16.39
C GLU A 71 -3.17 0.48 15.19
N THR A 72 -2.39 1.55 15.35
CA THR A 72 -2.00 2.46 14.25
C THR A 72 -1.20 1.72 13.18
N VAL A 73 -0.19 0.94 13.55
CA VAL A 73 0.61 0.15 12.62
C VAL A 73 -0.26 -0.84 11.86
N ALA A 74 -1.10 -1.61 12.56
CA ALA A 74 -1.98 -2.61 11.95
C ALA A 74 -3.00 -1.98 11.00
N SER A 75 -3.65 -0.88 11.41
CA SER A 75 -4.61 -0.16 10.59
C SER A 75 -3.99 0.38 9.31
N LEU A 76 -2.82 1.02 9.39
CA LEU A 76 -2.14 1.56 8.22
C LEU A 76 -1.60 0.44 7.31
N ALA A 77 -1.06 -0.64 7.88
CA ALA A 77 -0.63 -1.79 7.09
C ALA A 77 -1.80 -2.38 6.28
N ALA A 78 -3.00 -2.47 6.86
CA ALA A 78 -4.18 -2.95 6.16
C ALA A 78 -4.58 -2.08 4.96
N THR A 79 -4.16 -0.81 4.90
CA THR A 79 -4.41 0.08 3.77
C THR A 79 -3.38 -0.04 2.65
N LEU A 80 -2.26 -0.74 2.88
CA LEU A 80 -1.25 -0.95 1.85
C LEU A 80 -1.86 -1.73 0.68
N ASN A 81 -1.64 -1.22 -0.52
CA ASN A 81 -2.10 -1.88 -1.73
C ASN A 81 -1.27 -1.43 -2.94
N ARG A 82 -1.44 -2.12 -4.06
CA ARG A 82 -0.70 -1.87 -5.30
C ARG A 82 -0.85 -0.44 -5.83
N ALA A 83 -1.95 0.25 -5.55
CA ALA A 83 -2.16 1.61 -6.05
C ALA A 83 -1.14 2.63 -5.49
N LEU A 84 -0.53 2.34 -4.32
CA LEU A 84 0.58 3.15 -3.79
C LEU A 84 1.86 3.02 -4.64
N PHE A 85 1.95 1.98 -5.47
CA PHE A 85 3.07 1.64 -6.34
C PHE A 85 2.61 1.50 -7.80
N ALA A 86 1.68 2.35 -8.23
CA ALA A 86 1.17 2.34 -9.60
C ALA A 86 2.27 2.71 -10.60
N SER A 87 2.25 2.04 -11.76
CA SER A 87 3.14 2.40 -12.86
C SER A 87 2.98 3.89 -13.22
N GLY A 88 4.09 4.58 -13.44
CA GLY A 88 4.09 6.02 -13.71
C GLY A 88 4.03 6.91 -12.46
N SER A 89 3.91 6.36 -11.23
CA SER A 89 3.96 7.16 -9.99
C SER A 89 5.37 7.41 -9.46
N ASN A 90 6.39 7.20 -10.30
CA ASN A 90 7.78 7.49 -9.95
C ASN A 90 8.09 8.97 -10.21
N VAL A 91 8.55 9.66 -9.19
CA VAL A 91 9.02 11.05 -9.28
C VAL A 91 10.52 11.12 -8.97
N PRO A 92 11.25 12.15 -9.44
CA PRO A 92 12.70 12.26 -9.22
C PRO A 92 13.12 12.17 -7.75
N GLU A 93 12.31 12.70 -6.85
CA GLU A 93 12.57 12.70 -5.40
C GLU A 93 12.31 11.34 -4.74
N SER A 94 11.72 10.38 -5.45
CA SER A 94 11.41 9.06 -4.92
C SER A 94 12.69 8.26 -4.64
N LYS A 95 12.79 7.74 -3.42
CA LYS A 95 13.83 6.77 -3.04
C LYS A 95 13.52 5.35 -3.51
N MET A 96 12.38 5.13 -4.18
CA MET A 96 12.05 3.80 -4.70
C MET A 96 12.82 3.52 -5.99
N LYS A 97 13.28 2.26 -6.14
CA LYS A 97 13.84 1.78 -7.39
C LYS A 97 12.70 1.63 -8.41
N PRO A 98 12.93 1.94 -9.70
CA PRO A 98 11.87 1.88 -10.73
C PRO A 98 11.20 0.51 -10.87
N GLU A 99 11.93 -0.55 -10.56
CA GLU A 99 11.50 -1.93 -10.68
C GLU A 99 10.23 -2.24 -9.87
N ILE A 100 10.02 -1.56 -8.73
CA ILE A 100 8.82 -1.75 -7.91
C ILE A 100 7.55 -1.41 -8.68
N PHE A 101 7.62 -0.44 -9.60
CA PHE A 101 6.47 0.03 -10.36
C PHE A 101 6.06 -0.96 -11.45
N ALA A 102 6.97 -1.87 -11.82
CA ALA A 102 6.76 -2.92 -12.83
C ALA A 102 6.67 -4.34 -12.23
N ALA A 103 7.00 -4.53 -10.95
CA ALA A 103 7.25 -5.85 -10.35
C ALA A 103 6.00 -6.72 -10.08
N GLY A 104 4.83 -6.38 -10.59
CA GLY A 104 3.64 -7.26 -10.55
C GLY A 104 3.38 -7.93 -9.20
N GLY A 105 3.04 -9.21 -9.22
CA GLY A 105 2.58 -9.99 -8.07
C GLY A 105 3.56 -10.15 -6.91
N HIS A 106 4.86 -9.89 -7.10
CA HIS A 106 5.81 -9.93 -6.01
C HIS A 106 5.63 -8.78 -5.02
N VAL A 107 5.25 -7.59 -5.48
CA VAL A 107 4.92 -6.47 -4.58
C VAL A 107 3.67 -6.76 -3.77
N GLU A 108 2.66 -7.36 -4.36
CA GLU A 108 1.45 -7.80 -3.65
C GLU A 108 1.77 -8.85 -2.57
N GLN A 109 2.69 -9.77 -2.83
CA GLN A 109 3.15 -10.73 -1.83
C GLN A 109 3.82 -10.03 -0.64
N LEU A 110 4.76 -9.13 -0.89
CA LEU A 110 5.44 -8.36 0.17
C LEU A 110 4.45 -7.49 0.98
N ILE A 111 3.46 -6.90 0.32
CA ILE A 111 2.39 -6.18 1.00
C ILE A 111 1.60 -7.12 1.93
N ALA A 112 1.22 -8.31 1.45
CA ALA A 112 0.48 -9.29 2.25
C ALA A 112 1.29 -9.78 3.46
N GLU A 113 2.60 -9.92 3.33
CA GLU A 113 3.51 -10.27 4.44
C GLU A 113 3.51 -9.18 5.51
N VAL A 114 3.63 -7.89 5.13
CA VAL A 114 3.52 -6.77 6.08
C VAL A 114 2.16 -6.75 6.77
N GLN A 115 1.07 -6.93 6.02
CA GLN A 115 -0.30 -6.97 6.56
C GLN A 115 -0.47 -8.10 7.57
N SER A 116 0.00 -9.30 7.23
CA SER A 116 -0.06 -10.49 8.08
C SER A 116 0.73 -10.29 9.37
N ALA A 117 1.95 -9.78 9.28
CA ALA A 117 2.79 -9.51 10.44
C ALA A 117 2.18 -8.43 11.35
N ALA A 118 1.74 -7.31 10.77
CA ALA A 118 1.13 -6.21 11.51
C ALA A 118 -0.18 -6.61 12.20
N GLY A 119 -0.97 -7.49 11.60
CA GLY A 119 -2.19 -8.03 12.20
C GLY A 119 -1.94 -8.83 13.49
N LYS A 120 -0.74 -9.39 13.66
CA LYS A 120 -0.35 -10.13 14.88
C LYS A 120 0.20 -9.22 15.99
N LEU A 121 0.53 -7.97 15.67
CA LEU A 121 1.16 -7.06 16.63
C LEU A 121 0.20 -6.64 17.76
N VAL A 122 -1.04 -6.30 17.43
CA VAL A 122 -2.05 -5.87 18.43
C VAL A 122 -2.34 -6.96 19.46
N PRO A 123 -2.69 -8.19 19.08
CA PRO A 123 -2.91 -9.25 20.06
C PRO A 123 -1.64 -9.51 20.90
N ALA A 124 -0.44 -9.51 20.31
CA ALA A 124 0.79 -9.70 21.06
C ALA A 124 1.00 -8.61 22.13
N VAL A 125 0.82 -7.33 21.79
CA VAL A 125 0.94 -6.21 22.73
C VAL A 125 -0.10 -6.34 23.87
N LYS A 126 -1.31 -6.77 23.57
CA LYS A 126 -2.38 -6.94 24.56
C LYS A 126 -2.14 -8.10 25.54
N THR A 127 -1.28 -9.07 25.22
CA THR A 127 -0.91 -10.12 26.18
C THR A 127 -0.07 -9.60 27.34
N GLY A 128 0.70 -8.52 27.16
CA GLY A 128 1.70 -8.05 28.10
C GLY A 128 2.98 -8.92 28.15
N ASP A 129 3.05 -9.99 27.34
CA ASP A 129 4.22 -10.88 27.28
C ASP A 129 5.32 -10.24 26.42
N GLN A 130 6.44 -9.91 27.06
CA GLN A 130 7.59 -9.27 26.40
C GLN A 130 8.15 -10.12 25.26
N ALA A 131 8.16 -11.44 25.38
CA ALA A 131 8.67 -12.31 24.33
C ALA A 131 7.75 -12.31 23.11
N ALA A 132 6.44 -12.39 23.33
CA ALA A 132 5.43 -12.32 22.26
C ALA A 132 5.48 -10.95 21.55
N ILE A 133 5.60 -9.85 22.30
CA ILE A 133 5.72 -8.49 21.76
C ILE A 133 6.97 -8.37 20.90
N THR A 134 8.10 -8.85 21.40
CA THR A 134 9.38 -8.82 20.67
C THR A 134 9.30 -9.60 19.38
N ALA A 135 8.75 -10.82 19.41
CA ALA A 135 8.58 -11.65 18.22
C ALA A 135 7.68 -10.99 17.17
N ALA A 136 6.54 -10.43 17.59
CA ALA A 136 5.62 -9.75 16.69
C ALA A 136 6.23 -8.46 16.09
N TYR A 137 6.92 -7.66 16.91
CA TYR A 137 7.65 -6.48 16.44
C TYR A 137 8.71 -6.84 15.40
N THR A 138 9.53 -7.86 15.68
CA THR A 138 10.58 -8.33 14.76
C THR A 138 9.97 -8.78 13.43
N ALA A 139 8.88 -9.55 13.47
CA ALA A 139 8.21 -9.99 12.26
C ALA A 139 7.71 -8.83 11.38
N VAL A 140 7.17 -7.75 11.98
CA VAL A 140 6.78 -6.55 11.22
C VAL A 140 8.00 -5.84 10.66
N ALA A 141 9.06 -5.66 11.46
CA ALA A 141 10.27 -5.00 11.02
C ALA A 141 10.94 -5.75 9.86
N ASP A 142 11.01 -7.07 9.94
CA ASP A 142 11.58 -7.92 8.88
C ASP A 142 10.76 -7.85 7.58
N ALA A 143 9.44 -7.90 7.67
CA ALA A 143 8.56 -7.74 6.51
C ALA A 143 8.72 -6.36 5.85
N CYS A 144 8.85 -5.29 6.64
CA CYS A 144 9.15 -3.95 6.12
C CYS A 144 10.51 -3.91 5.42
N ASN A 145 11.53 -4.52 6.05
CA ASN A 145 12.90 -4.53 5.53
C ASN A 145 13.01 -5.34 4.24
N ALA A 146 12.30 -6.45 4.10
CA ALA A 146 12.29 -7.25 2.87
C ALA A 146 11.96 -6.39 1.64
N CYS A 147 10.87 -5.63 1.70
CA CYS A 147 10.50 -4.72 0.62
C CYS A 147 11.51 -3.56 0.45
N HIS A 148 11.99 -2.97 1.54
CA HIS A 148 12.91 -1.83 1.48
C HIS A 148 14.28 -2.22 0.92
N THR A 149 14.83 -3.35 1.29
CA THR A 149 16.11 -3.85 0.77
C THR A 149 16.06 -4.07 -0.74
N GLU A 150 14.96 -4.60 -1.23
CA GLU A 150 14.80 -4.88 -2.64
C GLU A 150 14.52 -3.63 -3.47
N PHE A 151 13.58 -2.79 -3.00
CA PHE A 151 12.98 -1.72 -3.82
C PHE A 151 13.32 -0.30 -3.37
N ARG A 152 14.09 -0.09 -2.31
CA ARG A 152 14.53 1.25 -1.90
C ARG A 152 16.00 1.46 -2.26
N LYS A 153 16.33 2.65 -2.81
CA LYS A 153 17.70 3.07 -3.04
C LYS A 153 18.44 3.22 -1.72
N GLU A 154 19.68 2.80 -1.68
CA GLU A 154 20.60 3.09 -0.57
C GLU A 154 20.87 4.59 -0.49
N GLU A 155 21.08 5.09 0.71
CA GLU A 155 21.44 6.50 0.98
C GLU A 155 22.95 6.64 1.00
#